data_528d55e29659a8136e5263a179706ae2
#
_entry.id   528d55e29659a8136e5263a179706ae2
#
_cell.length_a   1.000
_cell.length_b   1.000
_cell.length_c   1.000
_cell.angle_alpha   90.00
_cell.angle_beta   90.00
_cell.angle_gamma   90.00
#
_symmetry.space_group_name_H-M   'P 1'
#
loop_
_entity.id
_entity.type
_entity.pdbx_description
1 polymer ?
#
loop_
_entity_poly.entity_id
_entity_poly.type
_entity_poly.pdbx_seq_one_letter_code
_entity_poly.pdbx_strand_id
1 'polypeptide(L)'
;MKKNSILFFLCLCSAMGAAAQNWPEVKPEARPGSRWWWLGSAVDKDNLNYNLKEYGKAGLGSLEVTPIYGVKGNESHNLCFLSPEWMEMFRYTQEVGKTNGIDIDMNTGTGWPFGGPEVSLSQAAAKAIFECYEVKGGESVKLEIDIRDPKEEKQRDVAYLDCLMAYGADGKVVNLTRKVKDGYLQWDAPTGDWKLVALFVGRTFQKVKRAAPGGEGYVMDHFSPVAVKSYFEKFDKAFKTNKVNFPRTFFNDSYEVYGADWTPAFLKEFAARRGYRLENHFPEFISQERTELTRRLVSDYRETLGELLVENFTTAWTKWAHGHGSTTRNQAHGSPANLIDTYASVDIPECEGFGLTDFHIRGLRRDSLTRPNFSDISMLKYASSAAHIVGKPYTSSETFTWLTEHFRTSLSQCKPDMDLMFVSGVNHAFFHGTPYSPKEAAWPGWLFYATINMSPTNTIWRDAPAFFEYITRCQSFLQLGKPDNDFLVYLPVYDMWNDIPGRFVGFDIHKMDQYAPKFIKTIQTIMAGGYDVDYISDSFIKSTSCQDGM
;
A
#
# COMPACT_ATOMS: atom_id res chain seq x y z
N MET A 1 26.84 67.11 -17.72
CA MET A 1 25.79 66.64 -16.84
C MET A 1 25.22 65.24 -17.22
N LYS A 2 25.96 64.31 -17.81
CA LYS A 2 25.44 63.00 -18.22
C LYS A 2 26.17 61.77 -17.61
N LYS A 3 27.26 61.95 -16.85
CA LYS A 3 28.01 60.86 -16.23
C LYS A 3 27.56 60.50 -14.80
N ASN A 4 26.96 61.44 -14.07
CA ASN A 4 26.55 61.16 -12.67
C ASN A 4 25.18 60.48 -12.57
N SER A 5 24.33 60.57 -13.59
CA SER A 5 23.02 59.91 -13.58
C SER A 5 23.11 58.38 -13.81
N ILE A 6 24.14 57.92 -14.56
CA ILE A 6 24.35 56.48 -14.79
C ILE A 6 24.92 55.78 -13.55
N LEU A 7 25.77 56.46 -12.79
CA LEU A 7 26.33 55.91 -11.56
C LEU A 7 25.26 55.79 -10.46
N PHE A 8 24.30 56.71 -10.39
CA PHE A 8 23.18 56.66 -9.45
C PHE A 8 22.17 55.55 -9.79
N PHE A 9 21.96 55.29 -11.07
CA PHE A 9 21.10 54.21 -11.52
C PHE A 9 21.74 52.81 -11.30
N LEU A 10 23.04 52.68 -11.49
CA LEU A 10 23.79 51.45 -11.17
C LEU A 10 23.86 51.18 -9.67
N CYS A 11 23.96 52.20 -8.83
CA CYS A 11 23.90 52.05 -7.37
C CYS A 11 22.48 51.71 -6.83
N LEU A 12 21.41 52.20 -7.47
CA LEU A 12 20.04 51.81 -7.16
C LEU A 12 19.73 50.36 -7.58
N CYS A 13 20.23 49.92 -8.71
CA CYS A 13 20.06 48.51 -9.15
C CYS A 13 20.87 47.54 -8.28
N SER A 14 22.02 47.93 -7.74
CA SER A 14 22.77 47.10 -6.83
C SER A 14 22.20 47.09 -5.40
N ALA A 15 21.41 48.10 -5.00
CA ALA A 15 20.73 48.12 -3.69
C ALA A 15 19.40 47.32 -3.66
N MET A 16 18.80 47.00 -4.85
CA MET A 16 17.62 46.11 -4.92
C MET A 16 17.98 44.63 -5.00
N GLY A 17 19.24 44.26 -4.98
CA GLY A 17 19.71 42.94 -5.36
C GLY A 17 20.15 42.01 -4.24
N ALA A 18 19.89 42.32 -2.98
CA ALA A 18 20.26 41.41 -1.89
C ALA A 18 19.29 41.47 -0.70
N ALA A 19 18.00 41.27 -0.94
CA ALA A 19 17.25 40.53 0.04
C ALA A 19 17.81 39.10 -0.04
N ALA A 20 18.71 38.75 0.87
CA ALA A 20 19.14 37.38 1.04
C ALA A 20 17.86 36.54 1.17
N GLN A 21 17.61 35.70 0.18
CA GLN A 21 16.46 34.81 0.20
C GLN A 21 16.70 33.93 1.42
N ASN A 22 16.04 34.23 2.54
CA ASN A 22 16.16 33.40 3.72
C ASN A 22 15.69 32.00 3.37
N TRP A 23 16.57 31.03 3.61
CA TRP A 23 16.20 29.64 3.50
C TRP A 23 15.02 29.34 4.43
N PRO A 24 14.01 28.54 4.03
CA PRO A 24 12.93 28.17 4.93
C PRO A 24 13.46 27.55 6.21
N GLU A 25 12.80 27.81 7.32
CA GLU A 25 13.10 27.13 8.57
C GLU A 25 12.94 25.61 8.37
N VAL A 26 13.99 24.87 8.73
CA VAL A 26 13.98 23.41 8.60
C VAL A 26 13.16 22.81 9.71
N LYS A 27 11.97 22.30 9.35
CA LYS A 27 11.13 21.52 10.26
C LYS A 27 11.66 20.09 10.37
N PRO A 28 11.41 19.37 11.49
CA PRO A 28 11.80 17.96 11.63
C PRO A 28 11.33 17.09 10.48
N GLU A 29 10.10 17.31 9.98
CA GLU A 29 9.46 16.57 8.90
C GLU A 29 10.13 16.78 7.53
N ALA A 30 10.94 17.82 7.37
CA ALA A 30 11.76 18.03 6.17
C ALA A 30 13.01 17.15 6.14
N ARG A 31 13.38 16.51 7.24
CA ARG A 31 14.48 15.54 7.24
C ARG A 31 14.01 14.21 6.67
N PRO A 32 14.87 13.50 5.89
CA PRO A 32 14.48 12.19 5.37
C PRO A 32 14.24 11.18 6.48
N GLY A 33 13.28 10.28 6.25
CA GLY A 33 13.04 9.11 7.08
C GLY A 33 13.67 7.85 6.50
N SER A 34 13.68 6.77 7.27
CA SER A 34 14.10 5.46 6.79
C SER A 34 13.28 4.35 7.43
N ARG A 35 12.95 3.30 6.66
CA ARG A 35 12.54 2.03 7.23
C ARG A 35 13.71 1.46 8.02
N TRP A 36 13.39 0.97 9.21
CA TRP A 36 14.35 0.39 10.13
C TRP A 36 13.94 -1.03 10.48
N TRP A 37 14.52 -1.99 9.75
CA TRP A 37 14.18 -3.38 9.95
C TRP A 37 14.79 -3.93 11.22
N TRP A 38 13.93 -4.40 12.11
CA TRP A 38 14.30 -5.12 13.31
C TRP A 38 14.28 -6.63 13.02
N LEU A 39 15.44 -7.15 12.58
CA LEU A 39 15.59 -8.56 12.23
C LEU A 39 15.46 -9.43 13.49
N GLY A 40 14.38 -10.27 13.54
CA GLY A 40 14.02 -11.05 14.72
C GLY A 40 13.64 -10.19 15.92
N SER A 41 13.54 -8.86 15.73
CA SER A 41 13.49 -7.90 16.84
C SER A 41 14.60 -8.15 17.89
N ALA A 42 15.73 -8.70 17.46
CA ALA A 42 16.89 -9.01 18.31
C ALA A 42 17.68 -7.73 18.61
N VAL A 43 17.06 -6.83 19.35
CA VAL A 43 17.57 -5.51 19.70
C VAL A 43 17.85 -5.40 21.19
N ASP A 44 18.82 -4.57 21.55
CA ASP A 44 19.17 -4.24 22.94
C ASP A 44 19.39 -2.74 23.11
N LYS A 45 19.35 -2.25 24.34
CA LYS A 45 19.40 -0.82 24.66
C LYS A 45 20.71 -0.16 24.22
N ASP A 46 21.83 -0.83 24.36
CA ASP A 46 23.15 -0.25 24.01
C ASP A 46 23.28 -0.04 22.51
N ASN A 47 22.88 -1.04 21.73
CA ASN A 47 22.90 -0.98 20.27
C ASN A 47 21.79 -0.08 19.71
N LEU A 48 20.59 -0.05 20.30
CA LEU A 48 19.56 0.92 19.95
C LEU A 48 20.05 2.36 20.14
N ASN A 49 20.67 2.66 21.30
CA ASN A 49 21.26 3.98 21.57
C ASN A 49 22.37 4.33 20.57
N TYR A 50 23.25 3.37 20.24
CA TYR A 50 24.30 3.56 19.24
C TYR A 50 23.72 3.90 17.87
N ASN A 51 22.79 3.09 17.36
CA ASN A 51 22.18 3.29 16.05
C ASN A 51 21.44 4.64 15.97
N LEU A 52 20.59 4.95 16.94
CA LEU A 52 19.82 6.21 16.98
C LEU A 52 20.72 7.43 17.02
N LYS A 53 21.82 7.38 17.79
CA LYS A 53 22.80 8.46 17.83
C LYS A 53 23.48 8.68 16.49
N GLU A 54 23.90 7.61 15.81
CA GLU A 54 24.54 7.71 14.50
C GLU A 54 23.53 8.21 13.43
N TYR A 55 22.29 7.75 13.46
CA TYR A 55 21.24 8.21 12.53
C TYR A 55 20.88 9.69 12.72
N GLY A 56 20.67 10.12 13.96
CA GLY A 56 20.38 11.53 14.27
C GLY A 56 21.52 12.45 13.91
N LYS A 57 22.76 12.05 14.21
CA LYS A 57 23.98 12.78 13.81
C LYS A 57 24.12 12.90 12.30
N ALA A 58 23.72 11.88 11.55
CA ALA A 58 23.74 11.92 10.08
C ALA A 58 22.63 12.80 9.48
N GLY A 59 21.57 13.11 10.22
CA GLY A 59 20.48 13.99 9.79
C GLY A 59 19.18 13.30 9.41
N LEU A 60 18.98 12.01 9.77
CA LEU A 60 17.67 11.39 9.69
C LEU A 60 16.69 12.03 10.67
N GLY A 61 15.45 12.26 10.24
CA GLY A 61 14.38 12.85 11.04
C GLY A 61 13.38 11.85 11.60
N SER A 62 13.27 10.68 10.99
CA SER A 62 12.35 9.63 11.42
C SER A 62 12.84 8.23 11.07
N LEU A 63 12.43 7.25 11.89
CA LEU A 63 12.66 5.83 11.66
C LEU A 63 11.37 5.07 11.81
N GLU A 64 11.05 4.23 10.83
CA GLU A 64 9.91 3.31 10.88
C GLU A 64 10.38 1.95 11.35
N VAL A 65 10.04 1.59 12.58
CA VAL A 65 10.31 0.26 13.12
C VAL A 65 9.47 -0.78 12.38
N THR A 66 10.14 -1.64 11.63
CA THR A 66 9.52 -2.74 10.88
C THR A 66 10.12 -4.08 11.34
N PRO A 67 9.42 -4.80 12.24
CA PRO A 67 9.86 -6.12 12.68
C PRO A 67 9.74 -7.14 11.55
N ILE A 68 10.79 -7.93 11.35
CA ILE A 68 10.86 -8.98 10.32
C ILE A 68 11.56 -10.24 10.86
N TYR A 69 11.67 -11.27 10.02
CA TYR A 69 12.38 -12.52 10.35
C TYR A 69 13.76 -12.29 10.97
N GLY A 70 14.25 -13.29 11.71
CA GLY A 70 15.51 -13.21 12.44
C GLY A 70 16.76 -13.44 11.60
N VAL A 71 17.89 -13.16 12.20
CA VAL A 71 19.23 -13.46 11.65
C VAL A 71 19.61 -14.88 12.02
N LYS A 72 20.02 -15.66 11.02
CA LYS A 72 20.44 -17.06 11.21
C LYS A 72 21.60 -17.17 12.21
N GLY A 73 21.40 -18.01 13.23
CA GLY A 73 22.37 -18.23 14.30
C GLY A 73 22.27 -17.23 15.45
N ASN A 74 21.28 -16.31 15.42
CA ASN A 74 21.02 -15.33 16.47
C ASN A 74 19.62 -15.50 17.11
N GLU A 75 18.95 -16.62 16.86
CA GLU A 75 17.54 -16.85 17.21
C GLU A 75 17.27 -16.73 18.72
N SER A 76 18.29 -17.03 19.56
CA SER A 76 18.17 -16.93 21.04
C SER A 76 17.99 -15.49 21.54
N HIS A 77 18.29 -14.49 20.73
CA HIS A 77 18.12 -13.06 21.07
C HIS A 77 16.83 -12.47 20.50
N ASN A 78 16.06 -13.24 19.76
CA ASN A 78 14.83 -12.76 19.18
C ASN A 78 13.83 -12.37 20.25
N LEU A 79 13.14 -11.25 20.06
CA LEU A 79 12.02 -10.83 20.89
C LEU A 79 10.70 -11.13 20.17
N CYS A 80 9.75 -11.69 20.92
CA CYS A 80 8.41 -11.93 20.41
C CYS A 80 7.69 -10.58 20.21
N PHE A 81 7.12 -10.35 19.03
CA PHE A 81 6.43 -9.11 18.69
C PHE A 81 5.32 -8.79 19.70
N LEU A 82 5.28 -7.55 20.17
CA LEU A 82 4.37 -7.03 21.19
C LEU A 82 4.46 -7.69 22.57
N SER A 83 5.47 -8.54 22.83
CA SER A 83 5.72 -9.01 24.21
C SER A 83 6.14 -7.84 25.12
N PRO A 84 6.08 -8.01 26.46
CA PRO A 84 6.55 -6.98 27.39
C PRO A 84 7.97 -6.52 27.10
N GLU A 85 8.88 -7.45 26.75
CA GLU A 85 10.28 -7.18 26.42
C GLU A 85 10.38 -6.37 25.12
N TRP A 86 9.61 -6.73 24.10
CA TRP A 86 9.53 -6.00 22.84
C TRP A 86 9.01 -4.58 23.08
N MET A 87 7.94 -4.43 23.84
CA MET A 87 7.35 -3.13 24.19
C MET A 87 8.30 -2.25 24.99
N GLU A 88 9.12 -2.83 25.87
CA GLU A 88 10.16 -2.10 26.59
C GLU A 88 11.24 -1.57 25.64
N MET A 89 11.68 -2.36 24.64
CA MET A 89 12.63 -1.90 23.64
C MET A 89 12.03 -0.79 22.75
N PHE A 90 10.75 -0.93 22.40
CA PHE A 90 10.06 0.11 21.61
C PHE A 90 9.93 1.42 22.40
N ARG A 91 9.54 1.38 23.68
CA ARG A 91 9.50 2.53 24.57
C ARG A 91 10.89 3.21 24.67
N TYR A 92 11.92 2.41 24.92
CA TYR A 92 13.30 2.91 24.99
C TYR A 92 13.73 3.59 23.67
N THR A 93 13.34 3.00 22.53
CA THR A 93 13.60 3.56 21.21
C THR A 93 12.94 4.94 21.03
N GLN A 94 11.70 5.09 21.48
CA GLN A 94 11.01 6.39 21.44
C GLN A 94 11.72 7.45 22.31
N GLU A 95 12.14 7.09 23.53
CA GLU A 95 12.83 7.97 24.45
C GLU A 95 14.20 8.45 23.90
N VAL A 96 14.99 7.51 23.39
CA VAL A 96 16.30 7.80 22.80
C VAL A 96 16.16 8.51 21.46
N GLY A 97 15.17 8.13 20.64
CA GLY A 97 14.84 8.80 19.39
C GLY A 97 14.59 10.30 19.62
N LYS A 98 13.71 10.63 20.56
CA LYS A 98 13.41 12.01 20.94
C LYS A 98 14.66 12.80 21.36
N THR A 99 15.57 12.17 22.10
CA THR A 99 16.83 12.82 22.54
C THR A 99 17.76 13.12 21.36
N ASN A 100 17.69 12.31 20.28
CA ASN A 100 18.50 12.47 19.08
C ASN A 100 17.76 13.19 17.93
N GLY A 101 16.57 13.75 18.18
CA GLY A 101 15.76 14.46 17.18
C GLY A 101 15.22 13.55 16.09
N ILE A 102 14.91 12.30 16.41
CA ILE A 102 14.35 11.29 15.54
C ILE A 102 12.95 10.89 16.04
N ASP A 103 11.95 11.03 15.19
CA ASP A 103 10.62 10.52 15.44
C ASP A 103 10.55 9.02 15.14
N ILE A 104 9.77 8.30 15.93
CA ILE A 104 9.61 6.84 15.78
C ILE A 104 8.23 6.53 15.24
N ASP A 105 8.21 6.01 14.02
CA ASP A 105 7.06 5.43 13.35
C ASP A 105 7.10 3.90 13.48
N MET A 106 6.02 3.23 13.12
CA MET A 106 5.95 1.77 13.23
C MET A 106 5.10 1.17 12.11
N ASN A 107 5.55 0.07 11.52
CA ASN A 107 4.71 -0.76 10.69
C ASN A 107 3.55 -1.35 11.52
N THR A 108 2.32 -1.36 10.99
CA THR A 108 1.15 -1.91 11.71
C THR A 108 1.12 -3.43 11.67
N GLY A 109 2.22 -4.06 12.08
CA GLY A 109 2.40 -5.51 12.09
C GLY A 109 3.86 -5.91 11.98
N THR A 110 4.09 -7.11 11.51
CA THR A 110 5.43 -7.63 11.18
C THR A 110 5.46 -7.97 9.70
N GLY A 111 6.51 -7.60 8.99
CA GLY A 111 6.53 -7.76 7.52
C GLY A 111 5.28 -7.17 6.86
N TRP A 112 4.69 -7.87 5.91
CA TRP A 112 3.48 -7.47 5.19
C TRP A 112 2.75 -8.66 4.53
N PRO A 113 1.45 -8.55 4.12
CA PRO A 113 0.43 -7.60 4.55
C PRO A 113 -0.01 -7.82 6.02
N PHE A 114 -1.00 -7.03 6.52
CA PHE A 114 -1.52 -7.17 7.87
C PHE A 114 -2.04 -8.58 8.16
N GLY A 115 -1.60 -9.12 9.29
CA GLY A 115 -1.91 -10.48 9.72
C GLY A 115 -1.15 -10.84 10.98
N GLY A 116 -1.23 -12.10 11.36
CA GLY A 116 -0.53 -12.58 12.56
C GLY A 116 -1.21 -13.77 13.22
N PRO A 117 -0.68 -14.21 14.37
CA PRO A 117 -1.18 -15.40 15.06
C PRO A 117 -2.60 -15.25 15.62
N GLU A 118 -3.07 -14.02 15.84
CA GLU A 118 -4.42 -13.73 16.33
C GLU A 118 -5.49 -13.85 15.23
N VAL A 119 -5.09 -13.83 13.97
CA VAL A 119 -6.02 -13.96 12.84
C VAL A 119 -6.48 -15.40 12.74
N SER A 120 -7.70 -15.67 13.23
CA SER A 120 -8.33 -16.97 13.08
C SER A 120 -8.59 -17.28 11.59
N LEU A 121 -8.75 -18.56 11.26
CA LEU A 121 -9.04 -18.96 9.89
C LEU A 121 -10.34 -18.32 9.37
N SER A 122 -11.35 -18.12 10.23
CA SER A 122 -12.60 -17.44 9.86
C SER A 122 -12.44 -15.96 9.54
N GLN A 123 -11.38 -15.31 10.06
CA GLN A 123 -11.04 -13.90 9.82
C GLN A 123 -9.92 -13.73 8.78
N ALA A 124 -9.38 -14.82 8.26
CA ALA A 124 -8.32 -14.79 7.24
C ALA A 124 -8.89 -14.38 5.87
N ALA A 125 -8.01 -13.85 5.03
CA ALA A 125 -8.31 -13.42 3.67
C ALA A 125 -9.10 -14.49 2.89
N ALA A 126 -10.26 -14.10 2.36
CA ALA A 126 -11.23 -15.00 1.76
C ALA A 126 -11.18 -14.99 0.24
N LYS A 127 -11.68 -16.08 -0.35
CA LYS A 127 -11.85 -16.23 -1.80
C LYS A 127 -13.20 -16.87 -2.12
N ALA A 128 -13.75 -16.54 -3.31
CA ALA A 128 -14.93 -17.20 -3.86
C ALA A 128 -14.55 -18.39 -4.72
N ILE A 129 -15.22 -19.53 -4.49
CA ILE A 129 -15.09 -20.76 -5.28
C ILE A 129 -16.47 -21.08 -5.84
N PHE A 130 -16.55 -21.25 -7.17
CA PHE A 130 -17.80 -21.54 -7.86
C PHE A 130 -17.77 -22.95 -8.42
N GLU A 131 -18.85 -23.72 -8.14
CA GLU A 131 -19.06 -25.04 -8.71
C GLU A 131 -20.37 -25.06 -9.50
N CYS A 132 -20.32 -25.66 -10.70
CA CYS A 132 -21.46 -25.74 -11.60
C CYS A 132 -21.96 -27.16 -11.73
N TYR A 133 -23.29 -27.33 -11.71
CA TYR A 133 -23.94 -28.63 -11.90
C TYR A 133 -25.05 -28.48 -12.95
N GLU A 134 -25.31 -29.53 -13.70
CA GLU A 134 -26.43 -29.62 -14.62
C GLU A 134 -27.44 -30.63 -14.08
N VAL A 135 -28.72 -30.27 -14.11
CA VAL A 135 -29.81 -31.08 -13.58
C VAL A 135 -30.95 -31.10 -14.60
N LYS A 136 -31.43 -32.30 -14.95
CA LYS A 136 -32.67 -32.46 -15.68
C LYS A 136 -33.83 -32.47 -14.67
N GLY A 137 -34.81 -31.59 -14.91
CA GLY A 137 -35.99 -31.51 -14.06
C GLY A 137 -37.08 -32.50 -14.48
N GLY A 138 -38.13 -32.57 -13.65
CA GLY A 138 -39.24 -33.50 -13.77
C GLY A 138 -39.18 -34.67 -12.79
N GLU A 139 -38.08 -34.81 -12.07
CA GLU A 139 -37.85 -35.83 -11.06
C GLU A 139 -37.28 -35.24 -9.75
N SER A 140 -37.35 -36.03 -8.68
CA SER A 140 -36.69 -35.67 -7.41
C SER A 140 -35.17 -35.84 -7.53
N VAL A 141 -34.42 -34.77 -7.29
CA VAL A 141 -32.97 -34.72 -7.42
C VAL A 141 -32.34 -34.85 -6.02
N LYS A 142 -31.40 -35.80 -5.89
CA LYS A 142 -30.47 -35.88 -4.76
C LYS A 142 -29.06 -35.71 -5.29
N LEU A 143 -28.41 -34.58 -4.97
CA LEU A 143 -27.11 -34.20 -5.52
C LEU A 143 -26.17 -33.77 -4.41
N GLU A 144 -24.96 -34.27 -4.39
CA GLU A 144 -23.90 -33.81 -3.55
C GLU A 144 -23.38 -32.43 -4.04
N ILE A 145 -23.33 -31.48 -3.12
CA ILE A 145 -22.85 -30.11 -3.39
C ILE A 145 -21.53 -29.95 -2.65
N ASP A 146 -20.43 -30.09 -3.37
CA ASP A 146 -19.07 -30.05 -2.85
C ASP A 146 -18.11 -29.37 -3.83
N ILE A 147 -16.92 -28.98 -3.33
CA ILE A 147 -15.82 -28.46 -4.13
C ILE A 147 -15.16 -29.60 -4.88
N ARG A 148 -15.22 -29.59 -6.22
CA ARG A 148 -14.76 -30.66 -7.09
C ARG A 148 -13.44 -30.37 -7.79
N ASP A 149 -13.06 -29.07 -7.92
CA ASP A 149 -11.78 -28.70 -8.53
C ASP A 149 -10.62 -29.22 -7.66
N PRO A 150 -9.76 -30.12 -8.20
CA PRO A 150 -8.60 -30.63 -7.46
C PRO A 150 -7.63 -29.54 -6.99
N LYS A 151 -7.60 -28.39 -7.66
CA LYS A 151 -6.77 -27.25 -7.24
C LYS A 151 -7.25 -26.63 -5.94
N GLU A 152 -8.52 -26.83 -5.59
CA GLU A 152 -9.17 -26.30 -4.40
C GLU A 152 -9.38 -27.38 -3.32
N GLU A 153 -8.74 -28.54 -3.41
CA GLU A 153 -8.90 -29.66 -2.46
C GLU A 153 -8.73 -29.23 -1.00
N LYS A 154 -7.75 -28.36 -0.72
CA LYS A 154 -7.49 -27.82 0.63
C LYS A 154 -8.64 -26.99 1.20
N GLN A 155 -9.59 -26.58 0.37
CA GLN A 155 -10.74 -25.79 0.77
C GLN A 155 -11.88 -26.64 1.35
N ARG A 156 -11.95 -27.94 1.00
CA ARG A 156 -13.07 -28.82 1.37
C ARG A 156 -13.34 -28.86 2.87
N ASP A 157 -12.29 -28.79 3.69
CA ASP A 157 -12.42 -28.84 5.15
C ASP A 157 -12.72 -27.46 5.78
N VAL A 158 -12.59 -26.37 5.03
CA VAL A 158 -12.64 -24.99 5.60
C VAL A 158 -13.65 -24.07 4.92
N ALA A 159 -13.94 -24.30 3.65
CA ALA A 159 -14.93 -23.52 2.92
C ALA A 159 -16.34 -23.91 3.34
N TYR A 160 -17.24 -22.96 3.31
CA TYR A 160 -18.66 -23.21 3.55
C TYR A 160 -19.48 -22.77 2.33
N LEU A 161 -20.59 -23.47 2.10
CA LEU A 161 -21.57 -23.09 1.09
C LEU A 161 -22.29 -21.82 1.52
N ASP A 162 -22.06 -20.72 0.79
CA ASP A 162 -22.72 -19.44 1.02
C ASP A 162 -24.05 -19.36 0.24
N CYS A 163 -24.03 -19.81 -1.00
CA CYS A 163 -25.20 -19.73 -1.87
C CYS A 163 -25.26 -20.88 -2.88
N LEU A 164 -26.42 -21.46 -3.09
CA LEU A 164 -26.73 -22.37 -4.21
C LEU A 164 -27.93 -21.83 -5.00
N MET A 165 -27.69 -21.50 -6.26
CA MET A 165 -28.71 -20.98 -7.16
C MET A 165 -28.97 -21.95 -8.31
N ALA A 166 -30.24 -22.05 -8.73
CA ALA A 166 -30.65 -22.81 -9.91
C ALA A 166 -31.25 -21.86 -10.96
N TYR A 167 -30.83 -22.03 -12.21
CA TYR A 167 -31.25 -21.23 -13.36
C TYR A 167 -31.90 -22.14 -14.39
N GLY A 168 -33.18 -21.92 -14.65
CA GLY A 168 -33.96 -22.64 -15.64
C GLY A 168 -33.78 -22.05 -17.03
N ALA A 169 -33.88 -22.88 -18.05
CA ALA A 169 -33.85 -22.43 -19.43
C ALA A 169 -34.97 -21.44 -19.80
N ASP A 170 -36.04 -21.42 -19.00
CA ASP A 170 -37.16 -20.47 -19.10
C ASP A 170 -36.88 -19.10 -18.41
N GLY A 171 -35.66 -18.88 -17.90
CA GLY A 171 -35.24 -17.67 -17.21
C GLY A 171 -35.62 -17.63 -15.72
N LYS A 172 -36.20 -18.69 -15.17
CA LYS A 172 -36.47 -18.76 -13.73
C LYS A 172 -35.18 -18.90 -12.94
N VAL A 173 -35.07 -18.17 -11.82
CA VAL A 173 -33.98 -18.24 -10.87
C VAL A 173 -34.51 -18.63 -9.51
N VAL A 174 -33.92 -19.67 -8.89
CA VAL A 174 -34.38 -20.23 -7.62
C VAL A 174 -33.19 -20.35 -6.66
N ASN A 175 -33.33 -19.80 -5.46
CA ASN A 175 -32.35 -20.01 -4.40
C ASN A 175 -32.61 -21.34 -3.68
N LEU A 176 -31.68 -22.26 -3.78
CA LEU A 176 -31.75 -23.62 -3.20
C LEU A 176 -30.88 -23.78 -1.95
N THR A 177 -30.20 -22.76 -1.48
CA THR A 177 -29.23 -22.84 -0.36
C THR A 177 -29.82 -23.56 0.85
N ARG A 178 -31.06 -23.24 1.24
CA ARG A 178 -31.74 -23.86 2.40
C ARG A 178 -32.18 -25.30 2.17
N LYS A 179 -32.13 -25.79 0.94
CA LYS A 179 -32.44 -27.19 0.59
C LYS A 179 -31.23 -28.13 0.63
N VAL A 180 -30.04 -27.56 0.82
CA VAL A 180 -28.81 -28.34 1.05
C VAL A 180 -28.72 -28.67 2.53
N LYS A 181 -28.63 -29.94 2.85
CA LYS A 181 -28.42 -30.46 4.22
C LYS A 181 -27.32 -31.51 4.17
N ASP A 182 -26.41 -31.41 5.11
CA ASP A 182 -25.26 -32.33 5.24
C ASP A 182 -24.51 -32.53 3.89
N GLY A 183 -24.35 -31.44 3.11
CA GLY A 183 -23.71 -31.45 1.80
C GLY A 183 -24.58 -31.95 0.65
N TYR A 184 -25.84 -32.35 0.88
CA TYR A 184 -26.72 -32.88 -0.16
C TYR A 184 -27.90 -31.96 -0.44
N LEU A 185 -28.11 -31.62 -1.71
CA LEU A 185 -29.33 -31.01 -2.21
C LEU A 185 -30.42 -32.05 -2.33
N GLN A 186 -31.60 -31.77 -1.80
CA GLN A 186 -32.84 -32.52 -2.09
C GLN A 186 -33.85 -31.55 -2.71
N TRP A 187 -34.19 -31.76 -3.97
CA TRP A 187 -35.05 -30.84 -4.70
C TRP A 187 -35.89 -31.53 -5.76
N ASP A 188 -37.18 -31.32 -5.70
CA ASP A 188 -38.12 -31.68 -6.77
C ASP A 188 -37.99 -30.62 -7.86
N ALA A 189 -37.13 -30.87 -8.86
CA ALA A 189 -36.81 -29.93 -9.91
C ALA A 189 -37.99 -29.82 -10.87
N PRO A 190 -38.51 -28.64 -11.18
CA PRO A 190 -39.52 -28.44 -12.21
C PRO A 190 -39.02 -28.96 -13.57
N THR A 191 -39.96 -29.39 -14.44
CA THR A 191 -39.61 -29.90 -15.80
C THR A 191 -38.76 -28.88 -16.56
N GLY A 192 -37.73 -29.37 -17.28
CA GLY A 192 -36.80 -28.56 -18.05
C GLY A 192 -35.33 -28.75 -17.59
N ASP A 193 -34.43 -28.15 -18.30
CA ASP A 193 -32.99 -28.20 -17.97
C ASP A 193 -32.63 -27.06 -17.00
N TRP A 194 -31.86 -27.40 -15.98
CA TRP A 194 -31.43 -26.48 -14.94
C TRP A 194 -29.90 -26.48 -14.82
N LYS A 195 -29.32 -25.27 -14.78
CA LYS A 195 -27.95 -25.06 -14.39
C LYS A 195 -27.91 -24.60 -12.93
N LEU A 196 -27.17 -25.33 -12.08
CA LEU A 196 -26.95 -24.93 -10.68
C LEU A 196 -25.56 -24.32 -10.55
N VAL A 197 -25.46 -23.26 -9.77
CA VAL A 197 -24.18 -22.66 -9.41
C VAL A 197 -24.12 -22.55 -7.88
N ALA A 198 -23.13 -23.22 -7.30
CA ALA A 198 -22.80 -23.13 -5.89
C ALA A 198 -21.65 -22.16 -5.70
N LEU A 199 -21.79 -21.25 -4.73
CA LEU A 199 -20.74 -20.38 -4.24
C LEU A 199 -20.29 -20.89 -2.88
N PHE A 200 -19.01 -21.25 -2.78
CA PHE A 200 -18.33 -21.52 -1.52
C PHE A 200 -17.41 -20.37 -1.17
N VAL A 201 -17.37 -20.01 0.10
CA VAL A 201 -16.41 -19.03 0.64
C VAL A 201 -15.27 -19.80 1.29
N GLY A 202 -14.13 -19.81 0.62
CA GLY A 202 -12.87 -20.40 1.06
C GLY A 202 -11.88 -19.38 1.61
N ARG A 203 -10.64 -19.82 1.82
CA ARG A 203 -9.54 -19.00 2.36
C ARG A 203 -8.34 -19.03 1.43
N THR A 204 -7.60 -17.94 1.37
CA THR A 204 -6.36 -17.89 0.56
C THR A 204 -5.21 -18.69 1.18
N PHE A 205 -5.27 -18.95 2.49
CA PHE A 205 -4.19 -19.52 3.32
C PHE A 205 -2.88 -18.73 3.27
N GLN A 206 -2.91 -17.52 2.73
CA GLN A 206 -1.73 -16.67 2.70
C GLN A 206 -1.28 -16.35 4.12
N LYS A 207 0.03 -16.47 4.32
CA LYS A 207 0.70 -16.07 5.56
C LYS A 207 1.35 -14.70 5.37
N VAL A 208 1.54 -14.01 6.49
CA VAL A 208 2.33 -12.78 6.54
C VAL A 208 3.72 -13.04 5.95
N LYS A 209 4.13 -12.20 5.01
CA LYS A 209 5.47 -12.26 4.43
C LYS A 209 6.49 -11.63 5.37
N ARG A 210 7.65 -12.24 5.47
CA ARG A 210 8.77 -11.71 6.27
C ARG A 210 8.42 -11.49 7.74
N ALA A 211 7.43 -12.21 8.27
CA ALA A 211 6.99 -12.08 9.65
C ALA A 211 8.15 -12.19 10.66
N ALA A 212 8.10 -11.37 11.70
CA ALA A 212 8.99 -11.49 12.85
C ALA A 212 8.48 -12.59 13.81
N PRO A 213 9.32 -13.09 14.72
CA PRO A 213 8.89 -13.96 15.80
C PRO A 213 7.68 -13.39 16.57
N GLY A 214 6.62 -14.17 16.68
CA GLY A 214 5.34 -13.75 17.27
C GLY A 214 4.43 -12.95 16.34
N GLY A 215 4.81 -12.77 15.07
CA GLY A 215 3.97 -12.15 14.03
C GLY A 215 3.54 -13.12 12.94
N GLU A 216 3.95 -14.39 13.02
CA GLU A 216 3.60 -15.41 12.03
C GLU A 216 2.12 -15.78 12.13
N GLY A 217 1.43 -15.76 11.02
CA GLY A 217 0.01 -16.09 11.00
C GLY A 217 -0.63 -15.87 9.64
N TYR A 218 -1.95 -15.99 9.59
CA TYR A 218 -2.71 -15.71 8.38
C TYR A 218 -2.79 -14.21 8.12
N VAL A 219 -2.81 -13.85 6.83
CA VAL A 219 -3.21 -12.50 6.39
C VAL A 219 -4.70 -12.32 6.66
N MET A 220 -5.09 -11.18 7.25
CA MET A 220 -6.48 -10.91 7.59
C MET A 220 -7.34 -10.60 6.35
N ASP A 221 -8.66 -10.74 6.48
CA ASP A 221 -9.63 -10.28 5.49
C ASP A 221 -9.77 -8.75 5.57
N HIS A 222 -9.13 -8.05 4.64
CA HIS A 222 -9.14 -6.59 4.55
C HIS A 222 -10.49 -6.00 4.13
N PHE A 223 -11.39 -6.81 3.58
CA PHE A 223 -12.75 -6.38 3.22
C PHE A 223 -13.73 -6.50 4.40
N SER A 224 -13.35 -7.24 5.46
CA SER A 224 -14.21 -7.51 6.60
C SER A 224 -13.98 -6.51 7.73
N PRO A 225 -14.99 -5.67 8.09
CA PRO A 225 -14.85 -4.74 9.21
C PRO A 225 -14.65 -5.45 10.56
N VAL A 226 -15.14 -6.69 10.68
CA VAL A 226 -14.96 -7.52 11.88
C VAL A 226 -13.51 -7.97 12.02
N ALA A 227 -12.90 -8.47 10.93
CA ALA A 227 -11.50 -8.89 10.93
C ALA A 227 -10.55 -7.71 11.17
N VAL A 228 -10.79 -6.58 10.51
CA VAL A 228 -10.00 -5.36 10.66
C VAL A 228 -10.06 -4.83 12.10
N LYS A 229 -11.26 -4.73 12.69
CA LYS A 229 -11.41 -4.31 14.08
C LYS A 229 -10.68 -5.24 15.05
N SER A 230 -10.88 -6.55 14.91
CA SER A 230 -10.23 -7.56 15.75
C SER A 230 -8.71 -7.50 15.66
N TYR A 231 -8.17 -7.21 14.47
CA TYR A 231 -6.73 -7.08 14.25
C TYR A 231 -6.09 -5.99 15.09
N PHE A 232 -6.76 -4.85 15.28
CA PHE A 232 -6.21 -3.72 16.04
C PHE A 232 -6.25 -3.92 17.54
N GLU A 233 -7.12 -4.81 18.06
CA GLU A 233 -7.25 -5.06 19.51
C GLU A 233 -5.93 -5.52 20.16
N LYS A 234 -5.06 -6.21 19.42
CA LYS A 234 -3.74 -6.63 19.92
C LYS A 234 -2.83 -5.43 20.23
N PHE A 235 -2.87 -4.40 19.37
CA PHE A 235 -2.10 -3.16 19.59
C PHE A 235 -2.65 -2.40 20.78
N ASP A 236 -3.97 -2.20 20.85
CA ASP A 236 -4.63 -1.55 21.97
C ASP A 236 -4.25 -2.20 23.31
N LYS A 237 -4.30 -3.53 23.33
CA LYS A 237 -3.92 -4.32 24.51
C LYS A 237 -2.44 -4.15 24.85
N ALA A 238 -1.53 -4.31 23.90
CA ALA A 238 -0.10 -4.28 24.14
C ALA A 238 0.36 -2.90 24.63
N PHE A 239 -0.02 -1.83 23.94
CA PHE A 239 0.35 -0.46 24.31
C PHE A 239 -0.23 -0.05 25.66
N LYS A 240 -1.50 -0.35 25.93
CA LYS A 240 -2.16 -0.05 27.21
C LYS A 240 -1.55 -0.83 28.36
N THR A 241 -1.35 -2.13 28.19
CA THR A 241 -0.84 -3.01 29.27
C THR A 241 0.57 -2.61 29.68
N ASN A 242 1.42 -2.30 28.71
CA ASN A 242 2.82 -1.97 28.96
C ASN A 242 3.06 -0.46 29.20
N LYS A 243 2.01 0.38 29.11
CA LYS A 243 2.06 1.84 29.28
C LYS A 243 3.09 2.48 28.35
N VAL A 244 3.08 2.07 27.09
CA VAL A 244 3.93 2.60 26.02
C VAL A 244 3.10 3.55 25.15
N ASN A 245 3.68 4.66 24.73
CA ASN A 245 3.02 5.59 23.81
C ASN A 245 2.89 4.96 22.42
N PHE A 246 1.79 5.25 21.74
CA PHE A 246 1.64 4.90 20.34
C PHE A 246 2.69 5.63 19.49
N PRO A 247 3.11 5.08 18.33
CA PRO A 247 4.06 5.75 17.44
C PRO A 247 3.46 7.05 16.88
N ARG A 248 4.29 7.94 16.38
CA ARG A 248 3.82 9.14 15.68
C ARG A 248 2.98 8.78 14.47
N THR A 249 3.46 7.82 13.66
CA THR A 249 2.81 7.36 12.43
C THR A 249 2.81 5.83 12.38
N PHE A 250 1.68 5.26 12.02
CA PHE A 250 1.57 3.86 11.61
C PHE A 250 1.74 3.73 10.11
N PHE A 251 2.43 2.69 9.68
CA PHE A 251 2.69 2.39 8.28
C PHE A 251 1.96 1.13 7.80
N ASN A 252 1.55 1.12 6.54
CA ASN A 252 1.11 -0.02 5.77
C ASN A 252 1.81 -0.04 4.41
N ASP A 253 2.41 -1.19 4.09
CA ASP A 253 3.09 -1.48 2.83
C ASP A 253 2.10 -1.72 1.68
N SER A 254 2.60 -1.98 0.47
CA SER A 254 1.80 -2.31 -0.71
C SER A 254 0.80 -3.43 -0.45
N TYR A 255 -0.36 -3.34 -1.15
CA TYR A 255 -1.42 -4.34 -1.01
C TYR A 255 -1.04 -5.63 -1.72
N GLU A 256 -0.52 -6.58 -0.97
CA GLU A 256 -0.06 -7.87 -1.49
C GLU A 256 -0.89 -9.05 -0.96
N VAL A 257 -2.21 -8.88 -0.91
CA VAL A 257 -3.13 -9.93 -0.46
C VAL A 257 -3.55 -10.78 -1.64
N TYR A 258 -2.76 -11.81 -1.91
CA TYR A 258 -2.92 -12.61 -3.12
C TYR A 258 -4.11 -13.56 -3.05
N GLY A 259 -4.90 -13.58 -4.12
CA GLY A 259 -6.06 -14.46 -4.27
C GLY A 259 -7.25 -14.11 -3.38
N ALA A 260 -7.18 -13.01 -2.62
CA ALA A 260 -8.32 -12.50 -1.86
C ALA A 260 -9.26 -11.74 -2.79
N ASP A 261 -10.38 -12.32 -3.10
CA ASP A 261 -11.35 -11.78 -4.04
C ASP A 261 -12.79 -11.82 -3.51
N TRP A 262 -12.94 -12.07 -2.21
CA TRP A 262 -14.23 -12.19 -1.55
C TRP A 262 -14.17 -11.85 -0.06
N THR A 263 -15.36 -11.69 0.55
CA THR A 263 -15.56 -11.61 2.01
C THR A 263 -16.91 -12.22 2.35
N PRO A 264 -17.14 -12.77 3.55
CA PRO A 264 -18.40 -13.40 3.93
C PRO A 264 -19.66 -12.56 3.73
N ALA A 265 -19.56 -11.23 3.85
CA ALA A 265 -20.70 -10.32 3.69
C ALA A 265 -20.91 -9.85 2.24
N PHE A 266 -20.12 -10.32 1.28
CA PHE A 266 -20.01 -9.72 -0.06
C PHE A 266 -21.36 -9.61 -0.80
N LEU A 267 -22.16 -10.68 -0.87
CA LEU A 267 -23.45 -10.65 -1.59
C LEU A 267 -24.42 -9.61 -1.01
N LYS A 268 -24.43 -9.47 0.31
CA LYS A 268 -25.26 -8.46 1.00
C LYS A 268 -24.79 -7.04 0.67
N GLU A 269 -23.48 -6.80 0.76
CA GLU A 269 -22.85 -5.51 0.46
C GLU A 269 -23.05 -5.13 -1.02
N PHE A 270 -22.85 -6.08 -1.93
CA PHE A 270 -23.09 -5.88 -3.36
C PHE A 270 -24.54 -5.46 -3.62
N ALA A 271 -25.50 -6.22 -3.10
CA ALA A 271 -26.91 -5.90 -3.32
C ALA A 271 -27.30 -4.52 -2.77
N ALA A 272 -26.76 -4.14 -1.62
CA ALA A 272 -27.01 -2.82 -1.01
C ALA A 272 -26.42 -1.67 -1.83
N ARG A 273 -25.26 -1.87 -2.45
CA ARG A 273 -24.52 -0.83 -3.19
C ARG A 273 -24.94 -0.74 -4.65
N ARG A 274 -25.17 -1.87 -5.30
CA ARG A 274 -25.46 -1.94 -6.75
C ARG A 274 -26.97 -1.97 -7.05
N GLY A 275 -27.84 -2.20 -6.06
CA GLY A 275 -29.30 -2.19 -6.21
C GLY A 275 -29.88 -3.47 -6.83
N TYR A 276 -29.07 -4.51 -7.05
CA TYR A 276 -29.51 -5.81 -7.54
C TYR A 276 -28.68 -6.94 -6.91
N ARG A 277 -29.13 -8.19 -7.08
CA ARG A 277 -28.52 -9.36 -6.47
C ARG A 277 -27.60 -10.05 -7.46
N LEU A 278 -26.29 -10.09 -7.16
CA LEU A 278 -25.27 -10.73 -8.00
C LEU A 278 -25.57 -12.22 -8.21
N GLU A 279 -26.08 -12.89 -7.19
CA GLU A 279 -26.41 -14.30 -7.24
C GLU A 279 -27.52 -14.64 -8.26
N ASN A 280 -28.29 -13.68 -8.72
CA ASN A 280 -29.23 -13.91 -9.82
C ASN A 280 -28.54 -14.04 -11.18
N HIS A 281 -27.25 -13.69 -11.27
CA HIS A 281 -26.47 -13.60 -12.50
C HIS A 281 -25.15 -14.38 -12.44
N PHE A 282 -25.04 -15.39 -11.57
CA PHE A 282 -23.81 -16.17 -11.47
C PHE A 282 -23.36 -16.82 -12.78
N PRO A 283 -24.24 -17.39 -13.64
CA PRO A 283 -23.81 -17.97 -14.92
C PRO A 283 -23.04 -16.98 -15.80
N GLU A 284 -23.52 -15.74 -15.88
CA GLU A 284 -22.88 -14.66 -16.65
C GLU A 284 -21.65 -14.14 -15.94
N PHE A 285 -21.72 -13.97 -14.61
CA PHE A 285 -20.62 -13.43 -13.79
C PHE A 285 -19.37 -14.31 -13.84
N ILE A 286 -19.53 -15.65 -13.86
CA ILE A 286 -18.42 -16.60 -13.91
C ILE A 286 -18.04 -17.01 -15.35
N SER A 287 -18.77 -16.50 -16.36
CA SER A 287 -18.53 -16.84 -17.77
C SER A 287 -17.15 -16.36 -18.23
N GLN A 288 -16.49 -17.18 -19.04
CA GLN A 288 -15.28 -16.77 -19.75
C GLN A 288 -15.59 -15.89 -20.96
N GLU A 289 -16.83 -15.92 -21.44
CA GLU A 289 -17.27 -15.06 -22.54
C GLU A 289 -17.48 -13.63 -22.03
N ARG A 290 -16.83 -12.68 -22.68
CA ARG A 290 -16.84 -11.27 -22.30
C ARG A 290 -17.96 -10.51 -23.03
N THR A 291 -19.21 -10.88 -22.75
CA THR A 291 -20.37 -10.12 -23.21
C THR A 291 -20.44 -8.75 -22.50
N GLU A 292 -21.28 -7.85 -22.98
CA GLU A 292 -21.53 -6.58 -22.30
C GLU A 292 -22.03 -6.80 -20.88
N LEU A 293 -22.96 -7.73 -20.68
CA LEU A 293 -23.50 -8.08 -19.38
C LEU A 293 -22.42 -8.61 -18.43
N THR A 294 -21.59 -9.57 -18.89
CA THR A 294 -20.48 -10.11 -18.09
C THR A 294 -19.52 -9.01 -17.64
N ARG A 295 -19.16 -8.09 -18.55
CA ARG A 295 -18.26 -6.98 -18.21
C ARG A 295 -18.87 -6.02 -17.19
N ARG A 296 -20.15 -5.69 -17.30
CA ARG A 296 -20.87 -4.85 -16.33
C ARG A 296 -20.92 -5.51 -14.95
N LEU A 297 -21.27 -6.79 -14.88
CA LEU A 297 -21.30 -7.53 -13.61
C LEU A 297 -19.92 -7.57 -12.94
N VAL A 298 -18.87 -7.79 -13.72
CA VAL A 298 -17.49 -7.80 -13.20
C VAL A 298 -17.03 -6.41 -12.79
N SER A 299 -17.42 -5.35 -13.50
CA SER A 299 -17.13 -3.96 -13.12
C SER A 299 -17.79 -3.60 -11.78
N ASP A 300 -19.09 -3.90 -11.61
CA ASP A 300 -19.83 -3.66 -10.36
C ASP A 300 -19.27 -4.47 -9.18
N TYR A 301 -18.82 -5.69 -9.45
CA TYR A 301 -18.14 -6.52 -8.46
C TYR A 301 -16.81 -5.89 -8.01
N ARG A 302 -15.98 -5.43 -8.95
CA ARG A 302 -14.68 -4.78 -8.67
C ARG A 302 -14.86 -3.46 -7.92
N GLU A 303 -15.83 -2.65 -8.32
CA GLU A 303 -16.18 -1.43 -7.63
C GLU A 303 -16.60 -1.71 -6.18
N THR A 304 -17.44 -2.75 -5.96
CA THR A 304 -17.85 -3.16 -4.61
C THR A 304 -16.67 -3.57 -3.75
N LEU A 305 -15.73 -4.37 -4.28
CA LEU A 305 -14.50 -4.74 -3.56
C LEU A 305 -13.65 -3.51 -3.23
N GLY A 306 -13.51 -2.59 -4.18
CA GLY A 306 -12.77 -1.35 -4.00
C GLY A 306 -13.34 -0.49 -2.88
N GLU A 307 -14.66 -0.28 -2.89
CA GLU A 307 -15.37 0.47 -1.85
C GLU A 307 -15.21 -0.19 -0.46
N LEU A 308 -15.36 -1.52 -0.38
CA LEU A 308 -15.18 -2.26 0.88
C LEU A 308 -13.75 -2.13 1.42
N LEU A 309 -12.74 -2.14 0.55
CA LEU A 309 -11.35 -1.96 0.97
C LEU A 309 -11.13 -0.57 1.57
N VAL A 310 -11.57 0.48 0.88
CA VAL A 310 -11.39 1.87 1.33
C VAL A 310 -12.14 2.11 2.64
N GLU A 311 -13.39 1.69 2.74
CA GLU A 311 -14.22 1.95 3.91
C GLU A 311 -13.81 1.11 5.12
N ASN A 312 -13.68 -0.22 4.93
CA ASN A 312 -13.50 -1.17 6.02
C ASN A 312 -12.06 -1.32 6.45
N PHE A 313 -11.09 -0.98 5.58
CA PHE A 313 -9.68 -1.10 5.91
C PHE A 313 -9.00 0.27 6.06
N THR A 314 -8.71 0.97 4.98
CA THR A 314 -7.83 2.16 5.05
C THR A 314 -8.45 3.30 5.85
N THR A 315 -9.74 3.60 5.66
CA THR A 315 -10.47 4.61 6.44
C THR A 315 -10.63 4.18 7.90
N ALA A 316 -10.99 2.92 8.14
CA ALA A 316 -11.16 2.39 9.50
C ALA A 316 -9.83 2.37 10.27
N TRP A 317 -8.73 1.99 9.62
CA TRP A 317 -7.38 2.03 10.17
C TRP A 317 -6.93 3.45 10.52
N THR A 318 -7.13 4.40 9.61
CA THR A 318 -6.81 5.82 9.85
C THR A 318 -7.60 6.36 11.04
N LYS A 319 -8.90 6.06 11.11
CA LYS A 319 -9.75 6.46 12.26
C LYS A 319 -9.27 5.84 13.57
N TRP A 320 -8.87 4.57 13.57
CA TRP A 320 -8.31 3.90 14.75
C TRP A 320 -7.00 4.58 15.18
N ALA A 321 -6.08 4.85 14.26
CA ALA A 321 -4.81 5.52 14.54
C ALA A 321 -5.04 6.92 15.14
N HIS A 322 -5.98 7.71 14.58
CA HIS A 322 -6.38 9.01 15.11
C HIS A 322 -6.93 8.93 16.54
N GLY A 323 -7.65 7.86 16.88
CA GLY A 323 -8.13 7.59 18.24
C GLY A 323 -7.00 7.45 19.25
N HIS A 324 -5.77 7.22 18.82
CA HIS A 324 -4.56 7.11 19.62
C HIS A 324 -3.59 8.30 19.45
N GLY A 325 -3.98 9.32 18.69
CA GLY A 325 -3.15 10.49 18.41
C GLY A 325 -2.03 10.22 17.39
N SER A 326 -2.12 9.13 16.65
CA SER A 326 -1.20 8.74 15.57
C SER A 326 -1.75 9.12 14.21
N THR A 327 -0.87 9.33 13.24
CA THR A 327 -1.21 9.44 11.81
C THR A 327 -0.99 8.10 11.09
N THR A 328 -1.40 8.03 9.82
CA THR A 328 -1.21 6.86 8.96
C THR A 328 -0.43 7.21 7.70
N ARG A 329 0.50 6.33 7.29
CA ARG A 329 1.22 6.37 6.02
C ARG A 329 1.00 5.07 5.27
N ASN A 330 0.59 5.15 4.00
CA ASN A 330 0.10 3.99 3.26
C ASN A 330 0.53 3.96 1.81
N GLN A 331 0.91 2.76 1.35
CA GLN A 331 0.99 2.42 -0.06
C GLN A 331 -0.33 1.78 -0.49
N ALA A 332 -0.92 2.27 -1.58
CA ALA A 332 -2.22 1.78 -2.06
C ALA A 332 -2.10 0.86 -3.28
N HIS A 333 -0.97 0.85 -3.98
CA HIS A 333 -0.81 0.03 -5.17
C HIS A 333 -0.90 -1.47 -4.86
N GLY A 334 -1.32 -2.24 -5.85
CA GLY A 334 -1.68 -3.64 -5.69
C GLY A 334 -3.14 -3.87 -5.26
N SER A 335 -3.82 -2.87 -4.72
CA SER A 335 -5.21 -2.98 -4.27
C SER A 335 -6.23 -3.01 -5.41
N PRO A 336 -7.43 -3.60 -5.21
CA PRO A 336 -8.50 -3.59 -6.21
C PRO A 336 -9.27 -2.28 -6.30
N ALA A 337 -9.03 -1.35 -5.37
CA ALA A 337 -9.74 -0.08 -5.27
C ALA A 337 -9.18 0.98 -6.22
N ASN A 338 -9.95 2.05 -6.47
CA ASN A 338 -9.42 3.25 -7.11
C ASN A 338 -8.23 3.78 -6.29
N LEU A 339 -7.06 3.88 -6.93
CA LEU A 339 -5.82 4.26 -6.24
C LEU A 339 -5.91 5.67 -5.63
N ILE A 340 -6.55 6.62 -6.32
CA ILE A 340 -6.70 8.00 -5.81
C ILE A 340 -7.54 8.01 -4.53
N ASP A 341 -8.67 7.30 -4.51
CA ASP A 341 -9.55 7.23 -3.34
C ASP A 341 -8.84 6.53 -2.16
N THR A 342 -8.08 5.47 -2.45
CA THR A 342 -7.35 4.72 -1.43
C THR A 342 -6.22 5.56 -0.83
N TYR A 343 -5.42 6.24 -1.65
CA TYR A 343 -4.38 7.16 -1.16
C TYR A 343 -4.98 8.35 -0.40
N ALA A 344 -6.13 8.87 -0.84
CA ALA A 344 -6.80 9.98 -0.17
C ALA A 344 -7.38 9.61 1.20
N SER A 345 -7.58 8.33 1.52
CA SER A 345 -8.20 7.88 2.77
C SER A 345 -7.25 7.87 3.99
N VAL A 346 -5.94 8.08 3.78
CA VAL A 346 -4.90 8.06 4.82
C VAL A 346 -4.24 9.44 4.97
N ASP A 347 -3.47 9.67 6.04
CA ASP A 347 -2.87 11.00 6.28
C ASP A 347 -1.71 11.30 5.33
N ILE A 348 -0.85 10.33 5.09
CA ILE A 348 0.35 10.45 4.27
C ILE A 348 0.31 9.38 3.17
N PRO A 349 -0.16 9.71 1.96
CA PRO A 349 -0.01 8.84 0.80
C PRO A 349 1.45 8.57 0.49
N GLU A 350 1.83 7.31 0.24
CA GLU A 350 3.19 6.92 -0.10
C GLU A 350 3.26 6.21 -1.44
N CYS A 351 4.05 6.72 -2.39
CA CYS A 351 4.39 6.00 -3.62
C CYS A 351 5.60 5.09 -3.41
N GLU A 352 5.85 4.19 -4.35
CA GLU A 352 7.01 3.32 -4.36
C GLU A 352 7.84 3.53 -5.63
N GLY A 353 9.15 3.75 -5.46
CA GLY A 353 10.14 3.66 -6.53
C GLY A 353 10.84 2.31 -6.47
N PHE A 354 10.47 1.40 -7.38
CA PHE A 354 10.98 0.04 -7.38
C PHE A 354 12.03 -0.19 -8.47
N GLY A 355 13.21 -0.67 -8.05
CA GLY A 355 14.34 -0.92 -8.96
C GLY A 355 15.14 0.33 -9.31
N LEU A 356 16.32 0.11 -9.90
CA LEU A 356 17.24 1.17 -10.30
C LEU A 356 16.80 1.79 -11.62
N THR A 357 16.67 3.13 -11.65
CA THR A 357 16.35 3.88 -12.87
C THR A 357 17.61 4.08 -13.74
N ASP A 358 17.50 3.87 -15.05
CA ASP A 358 18.55 4.27 -16.00
C ASP A 358 18.28 5.70 -16.49
N PHE A 359 18.93 6.67 -15.90
CA PHE A 359 18.85 8.08 -16.30
C PHE A 359 19.74 8.42 -17.51
N HIS A 360 20.41 7.45 -18.12
CA HIS A 360 21.39 7.65 -19.20
C HIS A 360 22.53 8.61 -18.83
N ILE A 361 22.82 8.79 -17.55
CA ILE A 361 23.91 9.62 -17.07
C ILE A 361 25.21 8.82 -17.17
N ARG A 362 26.22 9.40 -17.83
CA ARG A 362 27.52 8.77 -18.00
C ARG A 362 28.18 8.52 -16.66
N GLY A 363 28.64 7.30 -16.44
CA GLY A 363 29.36 6.88 -15.22
C GLY A 363 28.47 6.33 -14.13
N LEU A 364 27.16 6.43 -14.24
CA LEU A 364 26.26 5.71 -13.31
C LEU A 364 26.13 4.24 -13.70
N ARG A 365 25.92 3.40 -12.68
CA ARG A 365 25.68 1.97 -12.87
C ARG A 365 24.34 1.74 -13.58
N ARG A 366 24.33 0.81 -14.50
CA ARG A 366 23.14 0.24 -15.11
C ARG A 366 22.88 -1.15 -14.56
N ASP A 367 21.62 -1.47 -14.34
CA ASP A 367 21.20 -2.77 -13.86
C ASP A 367 20.46 -3.53 -14.96
N SER A 368 20.78 -4.82 -15.12
CA SER A 368 20.08 -5.69 -16.07
C SER A 368 18.63 -5.96 -15.70
N LEU A 369 18.24 -5.74 -14.45
CA LEU A 369 16.87 -5.87 -13.95
C LEU A 369 16.08 -4.57 -14.04
N THR A 370 16.68 -3.47 -14.49
CA THR A 370 15.99 -2.20 -14.70
C THR A 370 14.86 -2.37 -15.72
N ARG A 371 13.67 -1.94 -15.35
CA ARG A 371 12.50 -1.89 -16.23
C ARG A 371 12.13 -0.43 -16.50
N PRO A 372 11.74 -0.07 -17.74
CA PRO A 372 11.42 1.31 -18.11
C PRO A 372 10.37 1.96 -17.20
N ASN A 373 9.42 1.17 -16.69
CA ASN A 373 8.26 1.68 -15.93
C ASN A 373 8.47 1.74 -14.41
N PHE A 374 9.63 1.33 -13.89
CA PHE A 374 9.84 1.29 -12.44
C PHE A 374 9.91 2.67 -11.80
N SER A 375 10.24 3.69 -12.58
CA SER A 375 10.43 5.05 -12.09
C SER A 375 9.96 6.10 -13.10
N ASP A 376 8.91 5.79 -13.88
CA ASP A 376 8.25 6.79 -14.72
C ASP A 376 7.43 7.73 -13.84
N ILE A 377 7.55 9.04 -14.04
CA ILE A 377 6.82 10.05 -13.26
C ILE A 377 5.31 9.78 -13.28
N SER A 378 4.76 9.37 -14.42
CA SER A 378 3.34 9.05 -14.54
C SER A 378 2.89 7.92 -13.61
N MET A 379 3.81 7.03 -13.20
CA MET A 379 3.55 5.94 -12.26
C MET A 379 3.69 6.38 -10.81
N LEU A 380 4.52 7.38 -10.52
CA LEU A 380 4.82 7.84 -9.17
C LEU A 380 3.80 8.87 -8.63
N LYS A 381 3.05 9.55 -9.51
CA LYS A 381 2.18 10.67 -9.13
C LYS A 381 0.83 10.30 -8.50
N TYR A 382 0.47 9.04 -8.35
CA TYR A 382 -0.82 8.66 -7.74
C TYR A 382 -0.96 9.14 -6.30
N ALA A 383 0.10 8.97 -5.50
CA ALA A 383 0.11 9.38 -4.10
C ALA A 383 0.07 10.90 -3.94
N SER A 384 0.91 11.63 -4.71
CA SER A 384 0.93 13.10 -4.67
C SER A 384 -0.37 13.71 -5.19
N SER A 385 -0.93 13.19 -6.28
CA SER A 385 -2.22 13.64 -6.79
C SER A 385 -3.34 13.52 -5.76
N ALA A 386 -3.41 12.38 -5.08
CA ALA A 386 -4.39 12.20 -4.00
C ALA A 386 -4.16 13.18 -2.84
N ALA A 387 -2.91 13.39 -2.42
CA ALA A 387 -2.58 14.35 -1.37
C ALA A 387 -2.98 15.78 -1.75
N HIS A 388 -2.69 16.19 -2.98
CA HIS A 388 -2.97 17.54 -3.50
C HIS A 388 -4.47 17.83 -3.53
N ILE A 389 -5.27 16.89 -4.09
CA ILE A 389 -6.73 17.05 -4.22
C ILE A 389 -7.41 17.24 -2.85
N VAL A 390 -6.98 16.48 -1.83
CA VAL A 390 -7.60 16.56 -0.49
C VAL A 390 -6.84 17.51 0.45
N GLY A 391 -5.85 18.25 -0.03
CA GLY A 391 -5.12 19.27 0.72
C GLY A 391 -4.23 18.72 1.83
N LYS A 392 -3.66 17.51 1.69
CA LYS A 392 -2.71 16.94 2.65
C LYS A 392 -1.33 17.55 2.49
N PRO A 393 -0.62 17.80 3.60
CA PRO A 393 0.67 18.49 3.56
C PRO A 393 1.82 17.61 3.05
N TYR A 394 1.69 16.28 3.17
CA TYR A 394 2.80 15.37 2.91
C TYR A 394 2.43 14.30 1.88
N THR A 395 3.37 14.06 0.97
CA THR A 395 3.44 12.87 0.12
C THR A 395 4.76 12.18 0.40
N SER A 396 4.71 10.91 0.77
CA SER A 396 5.87 10.09 1.06
C SER A 396 6.26 9.21 -0.13
N SER A 397 7.46 8.64 -0.07
CA SER A 397 7.92 7.61 -1.01
C SER A 397 8.71 6.53 -0.30
N GLU A 398 8.50 5.29 -0.69
CA GLU A 398 9.49 4.25 -0.52
C GLU A 398 10.57 4.43 -1.59
N THR A 399 11.79 4.75 -1.17
CA THR A 399 12.88 5.14 -2.08
C THR A 399 14.07 4.20 -1.94
N PHE A 400 14.67 3.79 -3.07
CA PHE A 400 15.82 2.89 -3.16
C PHE A 400 15.51 1.42 -2.85
N THR A 401 14.37 0.92 -3.25
CA THR A 401 14.00 -0.50 -3.21
C THR A 401 14.73 -1.26 -4.34
N TRP A 402 16.03 -1.42 -4.19
CA TRP A 402 16.92 -1.94 -5.23
C TRP A 402 17.38 -3.37 -4.95
N LEU A 403 16.82 -4.34 -5.67
CA LEU A 403 17.06 -5.77 -5.49
C LEU A 403 18.53 -6.21 -5.72
N THR A 404 19.27 -5.48 -6.53
CA THR A 404 20.63 -5.85 -6.98
C THR A 404 21.72 -4.96 -6.42
N GLU A 405 21.43 -4.27 -5.34
CA GLU A 405 22.30 -3.26 -4.78
C GLU A 405 23.65 -3.86 -4.32
N HIS A 406 23.65 -4.79 -3.36
CA HIS A 406 24.80 -5.52 -2.86
C HIS A 406 26.07 -4.67 -2.64
N PHE A 407 25.93 -3.52 -1.94
CA PHE A 407 27.02 -2.56 -1.65
C PHE A 407 27.70 -1.96 -2.90
N ARG A 408 26.97 -1.87 -4.03
CA ARG A 408 27.45 -1.26 -5.27
C ARG A 408 26.91 0.15 -5.50
N THR A 409 26.14 0.68 -4.56
CA THR A 409 25.53 2.00 -4.64
C THR A 409 26.53 3.09 -4.25
N SER A 410 26.48 4.20 -4.99
CA SER A 410 27.10 5.47 -4.62
C SER A 410 26.03 6.52 -4.37
N LEU A 411 26.33 7.59 -3.63
CA LEU A 411 25.39 8.69 -3.42
C LEU A 411 25.07 9.43 -4.72
N SER A 412 25.98 9.44 -5.70
CA SER A 412 25.72 9.95 -7.04
C SER A 412 24.69 9.12 -7.80
N GLN A 413 24.50 7.85 -7.44
CA GLN A 413 23.45 6.99 -7.97
C GLN A 413 22.10 7.27 -7.30
N CYS A 414 22.12 7.57 -5.99
CA CYS A 414 20.90 7.86 -5.22
C CYS A 414 20.28 9.23 -5.59
N LYS A 415 21.13 10.23 -5.88
CA LYS A 415 20.65 11.61 -6.07
C LYS A 415 19.63 11.76 -7.20
N PRO A 416 19.85 11.30 -8.45
CA PRO A 416 18.86 11.46 -9.52
C PRO A 416 17.55 10.69 -9.24
N ASP A 417 17.58 9.55 -8.56
CA ASP A 417 16.36 8.85 -8.13
C ASP A 417 15.59 9.67 -7.08
N MET A 418 16.28 10.31 -6.15
CA MET A 418 15.64 11.22 -5.19
C MET A 418 15.05 12.45 -5.88
N ASP A 419 15.75 13.02 -6.86
CA ASP A 419 15.24 14.15 -7.65
C ASP A 419 13.97 13.74 -8.44
N LEU A 420 13.92 12.51 -8.96
CA LEU A 420 12.74 11.97 -9.61
C LEU A 420 11.55 11.91 -8.64
N MET A 421 11.77 11.49 -7.39
CA MET A 421 10.71 11.52 -6.36
C MET A 421 10.21 12.95 -6.12
N PHE A 422 11.09 13.93 -6.01
CA PHE A 422 10.71 15.32 -5.82
C PHE A 422 9.84 15.86 -6.97
N VAL A 423 10.24 15.63 -8.22
CA VAL A 423 9.43 16.08 -9.38
C VAL A 423 8.15 15.28 -9.57
N SER A 424 8.01 14.14 -8.88
CA SER A 424 6.76 13.38 -8.80
C SER A 424 5.83 13.87 -7.67
N GLY A 425 6.21 14.92 -6.94
CA GLY A 425 5.41 15.53 -5.88
C GLY A 425 5.71 15.00 -4.47
N VAL A 426 6.75 14.17 -4.31
CA VAL A 426 7.19 13.71 -2.97
C VAL A 426 7.86 14.85 -2.22
N ASN A 427 7.48 15.03 -0.95
CA ASN A 427 8.07 16.02 -0.06
C ASN A 427 8.36 15.48 1.35
N HIS A 428 8.24 14.15 1.55
CA HIS A 428 8.47 13.45 2.82
C HIS A 428 9.06 12.05 2.55
N ALA A 429 10.29 11.99 2.06
CA ALA A 429 10.94 10.77 1.58
C ALA A 429 11.32 9.81 2.72
N PHE A 430 11.05 8.52 2.51
CA PHE A 430 11.53 7.42 3.33
C PHE A 430 12.43 6.49 2.51
N PHE A 431 13.60 6.19 3.04
CA PHE A 431 14.50 5.23 2.40
C PHE A 431 14.07 3.78 2.66
N HIS A 432 14.24 2.94 1.70
CA HIS A 432 14.18 1.51 1.82
C HIS A 432 15.61 0.95 1.78
N GLY A 433 16.33 0.80 2.87
CA GLY A 433 16.23 1.56 4.12
C GLY A 433 17.45 1.20 4.95
N THR A 434 17.30 1.05 6.27
CA THR A 434 18.40 0.70 7.15
C THR A 434 18.06 -0.52 8.01
N PRO A 435 18.84 -1.65 7.95
CA PRO A 435 18.68 -2.74 8.91
C PRO A 435 19.26 -2.32 10.27
N TYR A 436 18.59 -2.69 11.36
CA TYR A 436 19.26 -2.71 12.66
C TYR A 436 20.44 -3.67 12.59
N SER A 437 21.60 -3.24 13.08
CA SER A 437 22.77 -4.07 13.22
C SER A 437 23.47 -3.74 14.54
N PRO A 438 23.81 -4.74 15.37
CA PRO A 438 24.62 -4.54 16.55
C PRO A 438 26.00 -3.98 16.15
N LYS A 439 26.58 -3.14 16.99
CA LYS A 439 27.92 -2.57 16.76
C LYS A 439 29.01 -3.64 16.60
N GLU A 440 28.82 -4.77 17.29
CA GLU A 440 29.74 -5.90 17.31
C GLU A 440 29.61 -6.83 16.10
N ALA A 441 28.54 -6.66 15.30
CA ALA A 441 28.34 -7.49 14.11
C ALA A 441 29.50 -7.30 13.13
N ALA A 442 30.09 -8.43 12.68
CA ALA A 442 31.13 -8.41 11.67
C ALA A 442 30.63 -7.72 10.39
N TRP A 443 31.53 -6.97 9.71
CA TRP A 443 31.20 -6.38 8.43
C TRP A 443 30.66 -7.45 7.45
N PRO A 444 29.59 -7.20 6.70
CA PRO A 444 28.88 -5.92 6.46
C PRO A 444 27.75 -5.61 7.46
N GLY A 445 27.63 -6.28 8.57
CA GLY A 445 26.54 -6.15 9.52
C GLY A 445 25.33 -6.99 9.12
N TRP A 446 24.19 -6.73 9.74
CA TRP A 446 22.94 -7.37 9.38
C TRP A 446 22.33 -6.68 8.16
N LEU A 447 21.74 -7.48 7.27
CA LEU A 447 21.31 -7.03 5.96
C LEU A 447 19.85 -7.39 5.72
N PHE A 448 19.18 -6.52 4.95
CA PHE A 448 17.90 -6.83 4.33
C PHE A 448 18.06 -6.81 2.81
N TYR A 449 17.33 -7.68 2.08
CA TYR A 449 17.34 -7.67 0.62
C TYR A 449 16.59 -6.44 0.08
N ALA A 450 16.76 -6.12 -1.19
CA ALA A 450 16.08 -4.99 -1.86
C ALA A 450 16.33 -3.61 -1.22
N THR A 451 17.50 -3.41 -0.61
CA THR A 451 17.85 -2.16 0.07
C THR A 451 19.26 -1.71 -0.25
N ILE A 452 19.48 -0.41 -0.21
CA ILE A 452 20.82 0.17 -0.30
C ILE A 452 21.62 0.09 1.00
N ASN A 453 21.06 -0.49 2.07
CA ASN A 453 21.66 -0.54 3.40
C ASN A 453 22.25 0.82 3.83
N MET A 454 21.40 1.85 3.91
CA MET A 454 21.79 3.20 4.33
C MET A 454 22.05 3.23 5.84
N SER A 455 23.18 2.64 6.24
CA SER A 455 23.52 2.35 7.64
C SER A 455 25.00 2.64 7.94
N PRO A 456 25.37 2.78 9.22
CA PRO A 456 26.77 3.01 9.65
C PRO A 456 27.76 1.94 9.18
N THR A 457 27.31 0.74 8.82
CA THR A 457 28.16 -0.33 8.32
C THR A 457 28.51 -0.18 6.83
N ASN A 458 27.79 0.64 6.08
CA ASN A 458 28.03 0.88 4.66
C ASN A 458 29.09 1.96 4.45
N THR A 459 29.96 1.79 3.46
CA THR A 459 31.04 2.74 3.13
C THR A 459 30.52 4.12 2.69
N ILE A 460 29.30 4.22 2.16
CA ILE A 460 28.68 5.50 1.77
C ILE A 460 28.24 6.33 3.00
N TRP A 461 28.15 5.73 4.18
CA TRP A 461 27.64 6.38 5.38
C TRP A 461 28.44 7.61 5.79
N ARG A 462 29.76 7.59 5.61
CA ARG A 462 30.61 8.74 5.91
C ARG A 462 30.17 10.02 5.21
N ASP A 463 29.70 9.91 3.98
CA ASP A 463 29.32 11.03 3.12
C ASP A 463 27.76 11.23 3.08
N ALA A 464 26.99 10.33 3.69
CA ALA A 464 25.53 10.38 3.75
C ALA A 464 24.98 11.68 4.37
N PRO A 465 25.59 12.29 5.40
CA PRO A 465 25.10 13.55 5.96
C PRO A 465 24.93 14.67 4.92
N ALA A 466 25.84 14.78 3.96
CA ALA A 466 25.72 15.77 2.88
C ALA A 466 24.51 15.52 1.97
N PHE A 467 24.21 14.25 1.71
CA PHE A 467 23.05 13.85 0.93
C PHE A 467 21.74 14.08 1.72
N PHE A 468 21.71 13.78 3.00
CA PHE A 468 20.54 14.03 3.86
C PHE A 468 20.27 15.53 4.03
N GLU A 469 21.32 16.35 4.13
CA GLU A 469 21.19 17.81 4.14
C GLU A 469 20.59 18.32 2.80
N TYR A 470 21.05 17.80 1.66
CA TYR A 470 20.46 18.11 0.36
C TYR A 470 18.96 17.81 0.33
N ILE A 471 18.56 16.61 0.75
CA ILE A 471 17.15 16.21 0.81
C ILE A 471 16.36 17.13 1.75
N THR A 472 16.89 17.39 2.94
CA THR A 472 16.26 18.26 3.93
C THR A 472 16.01 19.67 3.37
N ARG A 473 16.96 20.22 2.63
CA ARG A 473 16.83 21.54 1.99
C ARG A 473 15.76 21.52 0.91
N CYS A 474 15.74 20.52 0.05
CA CYS A 474 14.69 20.37 -0.98
C CYS A 474 13.31 20.23 -0.33
N GLN A 475 13.15 19.33 0.63
CA GLN A 475 11.88 19.10 1.31
C GLN A 475 11.39 20.33 2.09
N SER A 476 12.28 21.14 2.68
CA SER A 476 11.89 22.36 3.38
C SER A 476 11.23 23.39 2.46
N PHE A 477 11.60 23.42 1.18
CA PHE A 477 10.92 24.24 0.17
C PHE A 477 9.62 23.58 -0.30
N LEU A 478 9.66 22.29 -0.61
CA LEU A 478 8.50 21.57 -1.15
C LEU A 478 7.34 21.49 -0.14
N GLN A 479 7.65 21.54 1.16
CA GLN A 479 6.64 21.56 2.24
C GLN A 479 6.12 22.97 2.57
N LEU A 480 6.75 24.02 2.05
CA LEU A 480 6.36 25.41 2.34
C LEU A 480 5.17 25.85 1.50
N GLY A 481 5.12 25.44 0.24
CA GLY A 481 4.12 25.85 -0.74
C GLY A 481 2.90 24.93 -0.81
N LYS A 482 2.09 25.19 -1.81
CA LYS A 482 1.01 24.32 -2.28
C LYS A 482 1.31 23.93 -3.72
N PRO A 483 0.88 22.74 -4.16
CA PRO A 483 0.99 22.34 -5.56
C PRO A 483 0.17 23.31 -6.44
N ASP A 484 0.68 23.60 -7.62
CA ASP A 484 0.03 24.46 -8.63
C ASP A 484 0.12 23.75 -9.98
N ASN A 485 -0.57 22.61 -10.10
CA ASN A 485 -0.53 21.77 -11.29
C ASN A 485 -1.51 22.30 -12.35
N ASP A 486 -1.10 22.25 -13.61
CA ASP A 486 -1.86 22.84 -14.74
C ASP A 486 -3.13 22.05 -15.07
N PHE A 487 -3.11 20.72 -14.90
CA PHE A 487 -4.19 19.83 -15.32
C PHE A 487 -4.56 18.80 -14.26
N LEU A 488 -5.87 18.56 -14.15
CA LEU A 488 -6.41 17.36 -13.51
C LEU A 488 -6.78 16.34 -14.58
N VAL A 489 -6.12 15.19 -14.60
CA VAL A 489 -6.35 14.12 -15.57
C VAL A 489 -7.18 13.02 -14.91
N TYR A 490 -8.34 12.72 -15.50
CA TYR A 490 -9.24 11.67 -15.00
C TYR A 490 -8.59 10.28 -15.09
N LEU A 491 -8.54 9.57 -13.96
CA LEU A 491 -8.12 8.17 -13.90
C LEU A 491 -9.28 7.28 -14.36
N PRO A 492 -9.20 6.61 -15.53
CA PRO A 492 -10.32 5.88 -16.11
C PRO A 492 -10.54 4.51 -15.45
N VAL A 493 -10.81 4.49 -14.14
CA VAL A 493 -10.91 3.25 -13.36
C VAL A 493 -12.04 2.34 -13.84
N TYR A 494 -13.17 2.92 -14.27
CA TYR A 494 -14.31 2.14 -14.78
C TYR A 494 -13.98 1.46 -16.11
N ASP A 495 -13.22 2.11 -17.00
CA ASP A 495 -12.74 1.47 -18.23
C ASP A 495 -11.80 0.31 -17.90
N MET A 496 -10.90 0.49 -16.94
CA MET A 496 -10.01 -0.58 -16.48
C MET A 496 -10.78 -1.73 -15.83
N TRP A 497 -11.75 -1.45 -14.98
CA TRP A 497 -12.61 -2.49 -14.39
C TRP A 497 -13.44 -3.23 -15.44
N ASN A 498 -13.89 -2.56 -16.49
CA ASN A 498 -14.65 -3.15 -17.58
C ASN A 498 -13.78 -3.96 -18.54
N ASP A 499 -12.57 -3.50 -18.87
CA ASP A 499 -11.78 -4.02 -19.99
C ASP A 499 -10.71 -5.03 -19.59
N ILE A 500 -10.17 -4.98 -18.38
CA ILE A 500 -9.15 -5.93 -17.93
C ILE A 500 -9.77 -7.34 -17.76
N PRO A 501 -9.17 -8.39 -18.37
CA PRO A 501 -9.65 -9.76 -18.24
C PRO A 501 -9.61 -10.29 -16.79
N GLY A 502 -10.39 -11.33 -16.53
CA GLY A 502 -10.48 -11.98 -15.23
C GLY A 502 -11.53 -11.35 -14.31
N ARG A 503 -11.72 -11.95 -13.14
CA ARG A 503 -12.68 -11.45 -12.13
C ARG A 503 -12.03 -10.39 -11.25
N PHE A 504 -10.89 -10.69 -10.66
CA PHE A 504 -10.15 -9.78 -9.78
C PHE A 504 -9.12 -8.95 -10.57
N VAL A 505 -8.94 -7.71 -10.16
CA VAL A 505 -7.87 -6.81 -10.64
C VAL A 505 -7.27 -6.08 -9.43
N GLY A 506 -5.95 -6.18 -9.29
CA GLY A 506 -5.19 -5.31 -8.39
C GLY A 506 -4.39 -4.28 -9.22
N PHE A 507 -4.45 -3.02 -8.83
CA PHE A 507 -3.80 -1.94 -9.56
C PHE A 507 -2.34 -1.77 -9.13
N ASP A 508 -1.44 -2.41 -9.86
CA ASP A 508 -0.01 -2.23 -9.75
C ASP A 508 0.40 -0.98 -10.54
N ILE A 509 0.92 0.06 -9.85
CA ILE A 509 1.32 1.31 -10.49
C ILE A 509 2.37 1.11 -11.59
N HIS A 510 3.20 0.07 -11.48
CA HIS A 510 4.23 -0.25 -12.47
C HIS A 510 3.70 -0.98 -13.71
N LYS A 511 2.39 -1.23 -13.78
CA LYS A 511 1.69 -1.86 -14.92
C LYS A 511 0.58 -0.99 -15.50
N MET A 512 0.48 0.26 -15.09
CA MET A 512 -0.60 1.14 -15.55
C MET A 512 -0.54 1.46 -17.05
N ASP A 513 0.64 1.39 -17.66
CA ASP A 513 0.82 1.45 -19.13
C ASP A 513 0.12 0.29 -19.86
N GLN A 514 -0.05 -0.87 -19.20
CA GLN A 514 -0.79 -2.02 -19.73
C GLN A 514 -2.29 -1.91 -19.46
N TYR A 515 -2.67 -1.38 -18.29
CA TYR A 515 -4.08 -1.25 -17.89
C TYR A 515 -4.77 -0.07 -18.57
N ALA A 516 -4.09 1.06 -18.70
CA ALA A 516 -4.62 2.31 -19.24
C ALA A 516 -3.60 3.02 -20.15
N PRO A 517 -3.20 2.42 -21.30
CA PRO A 517 -2.12 2.97 -22.14
C PRO A 517 -2.41 4.37 -22.69
N LYS A 518 -3.67 4.69 -22.98
CA LYS A 518 -4.06 6.03 -23.45
C LYS A 518 -3.90 7.08 -22.35
N PHE A 519 -4.26 6.74 -21.12
CA PHE A 519 -4.11 7.59 -19.95
C PHE A 519 -2.63 7.94 -19.73
N ILE A 520 -1.75 6.95 -19.67
CA ILE A 520 -0.31 7.15 -19.51
C ILE A 520 0.28 7.98 -20.64
N LYS A 521 -0.08 7.68 -21.91
CA LYS A 521 0.38 8.45 -23.06
C LYS A 521 -0.09 9.91 -23.01
N THR A 522 -1.30 10.18 -22.56
CA THR A 522 -1.84 11.54 -22.41
C THR A 522 -1.00 12.32 -21.39
N ILE A 523 -0.73 11.74 -20.22
CA ILE A 523 0.10 12.35 -19.17
C ILE A 523 1.49 12.68 -19.72
N GLN A 524 2.16 11.70 -20.32
CA GLN A 524 3.49 11.89 -20.92
C GLN A 524 3.49 13.00 -21.98
N THR A 525 2.42 13.13 -22.77
CA THR A 525 2.29 14.18 -23.78
C THR A 525 2.14 15.57 -23.14
N ILE A 526 1.32 15.69 -22.09
CA ILE A 526 1.14 16.96 -21.36
C ILE A 526 2.47 17.38 -20.71
N MET A 527 3.13 16.46 -20.03
CA MET A 527 4.41 16.73 -19.37
C MET A 527 5.53 17.07 -20.36
N ALA A 528 5.57 16.41 -21.53
CA ALA A 528 6.51 16.76 -22.61
C ALA A 528 6.26 18.16 -23.18
N GLY A 529 5.03 18.68 -23.05
CA GLY A 529 4.66 20.06 -23.38
C GLY A 529 5.10 21.11 -22.35
N GLY A 530 5.69 20.68 -21.22
CA GLY A 530 6.16 21.57 -20.14
C GLY A 530 5.10 21.89 -19.10
N TYR A 531 4.01 21.14 -19.05
CA TYR A 531 2.93 21.27 -18.06
C TYR A 531 3.01 20.17 -17.01
N ASP A 532 2.45 20.41 -15.82
CA ASP A 532 2.31 19.39 -14.78
C ASP A 532 0.85 18.93 -14.64
N VAL A 533 0.68 17.75 -14.03
CA VAL A 533 -0.63 17.08 -13.90
C VAL A 533 -0.83 16.51 -12.50
N ASP A 534 -2.09 16.47 -12.07
CA ASP A 534 -2.57 15.57 -11.02
C ASP A 534 -3.66 14.66 -11.58
N TYR A 535 -3.91 13.54 -10.89
CA TYR A 535 -4.93 12.57 -11.27
C TYR A 535 -6.15 12.73 -10.38
N ILE A 536 -7.34 12.58 -10.93
CA ILE A 536 -8.60 12.70 -10.20
C ILE A 536 -9.48 11.48 -10.41
N SER A 537 -10.18 11.06 -9.36
CA SER A 537 -11.16 9.96 -9.39
C SER A 537 -12.58 10.48 -9.63
N ASP A 538 -13.48 9.55 -9.94
CA ASP A 538 -14.92 9.83 -10.09
C ASP A 538 -15.54 10.43 -8.84
N SER A 539 -15.15 9.94 -7.67
CA SER A 539 -15.67 10.41 -6.38
C SER A 539 -15.31 11.89 -6.16
N PHE A 540 -14.08 12.29 -6.47
CA PHE A 540 -13.64 13.66 -6.34
C PHE A 540 -14.22 14.58 -7.43
N ILE A 541 -14.38 14.10 -8.67
CA ILE A 541 -15.11 14.86 -9.70
C ILE A 541 -16.52 15.16 -9.23
N LYS A 542 -17.25 14.17 -8.71
CA LYS A 542 -18.63 14.33 -8.19
C LYS A 542 -18.73 15.32 -7.02
N SER A 543 -17.68 15.44 -6.22
CA SER A 543 -17.62 16.35 -5.05
C SER A 543 -17.06 17.73 -5.37
N THR A 544 -16.54 17.94 -6.58
CA THR A 544 -16.00 19.23 -7.01
C THR A 544 -17.11 20.27 -7.13
N SER A 545 -16.89 21.46 -6.58
CA SER A 545 -17.77 22.62 -6.72
C SER A 545 -17.01 23.78 -7.36
N CYS A 546 -17.69 24.54 -8.20
CA CYS A 546 -17.16 25.77 -8.75
C CYS A 546 -17.56 26.95 -7.87
N GLN A 547 -16.61 27.71 -7.36
CA GLN A 547 -16.81 28.96 -6.63
C GLN A 547 -16.14 30.10 -7.38
N ASP A 548 -16.88 31.18 -7.64
CA ASP A 548 -16.37 32.40 -8.33
C ASP A 548 -15.72 32.12 -9.71
N GLY A 549 -16.20 31.09 -10.41
CA GLY A 549 -15.69 30.72 -11.74
C GLY A 549 -14.37 29.92 -11.70
N MET A 550 -13.96 29.45 -10.54
CA MET A 550 -12.81 28.58 -10.33
C MET A 550 -13.24 27.25 -9.70
#